data_e762f2745617a3f1c3a0c09abb5f5e52
#
_entry.id   e762f2745617a3f1c3a0c09abb5f5e52
#
_cell.length_a   1.000
_cell.length_b   1.000
_cell.length_c   1.000
_cell.angle_alpha   90.00
_cell.angle_beta   90.00
_cell.angle_gamma   90.00
#
_symmetry.space_group_name_H-M   'P 1'
#
loop_
_entity.id
_entity.type
_entity.pdbx_description
1 polymer ?
#
loop_
_entity_poly.entity_id
_entity_poly.type
_entity_poly.pdbx_seq_one_letter_code
_entity_poly.pdbx_strand_id
1 'polypeptide(L)'
;MKVRTWAVPASLALLLTACAAPMHADDGDHNRPPPHRYEEQRRDDMQDRRDDRDHQRRPRHERHGRQGIERFSCENGLSVSVRQEGTGRVSLQLDDKRAVLTSAVAASGERYTSNRGLFGSGAEWHRKGNEAVFSFKDPYGNQVETSCQRR
;
A
#
# COMPACT_ATOMS: atom_id res chain seq x y z
N MET A 1 39.27 -8.98 29.89
CA MET A 1 38.47 -8.16 28.95
C MET A 1 39.18 -8.15 27.61
N LYS A 2 38.66 -8.86 26.58
CA LYS A 2 39.25 -8.91 25.24
C LYS A 2 38.32 -8.19 24.28
N VAL A 3 38.76 -7.01 23.83
CA VAL A 3 38.05 -6.20 22.81
C VAL A 3 38.40 -6.77 21.44
N ARG A 4 37.41 -7.31 20.71
CA ARG A 4 37.57 -7.72 19.32
C ARG A 4 37.15 -6.58 18.40
N THR A 5 38.13 -5.95 17.78
CA THR A 5 37.93 -4.97 16.70
C THR A 5 37.66 -5.73 15.40
N TRP A 6 36.47 -5.50 14.81
CA TRP A 6 36.11 -5.95 13.48
C TRP A 6 36.39 -4.85 12.48
N ALA A 7 37.31 -5.07 11.57
CA ALA A 7 37.59 -4.23 10.44
C ALA A 7 36.57 -4.54 9.31
N VAL A 8 35.85 -3.52 8.84
CA VAL A 8 34.96 -3.61 7.69
C VAL A 8 35.70 -3.08 6.47
N PRO A 9 35.84 -3.86 5.36
CA PRO A 9 36.34 -3.30 4.10
C PRO A 9 35.23 -2.57 3.37
N ALA A 10 35.46 -1.30 3.08
CA ALA A 10 34.65 -0.49 2.18
C ALA A 10 34.98 -0.86 0.73
N SER A 11 34.04 -1.43 0.00
CA SER A 11 34.13 -1.59 -1.46
C SER A 11 33.09 -0.72 -2.12
N LEU A 12 33.54 0.42 -2.64
CA LEU A 12 32.76 1.37 -3.43
C LEU A 12 32.87 0.97 -4.89
N ALA A 13 31.79 0.48 -5.53
CA ALA A 13 31.72 0.29 -6.97
C ALA A 13 30.55 1.15 -7.51
N LEU A 14 30.90 2.30 -8.08
CA LEU A 14 30.02 3.15 -8.89
C LEU A 14 30.01 2.59 -10.32
N LEU A 15 28.87 2.09 -10.78
CA LEU A 15 28.58 1.87 -12.20
C LEU A 15 27.49 2.85 -12.64
N LEU A 16 27.93 3.91 -13.31
CA LEU A 16 27.08 4.83 -14.07
C LEU A 16 26.78 4.22 -15.45
N THR A 17 25.58 3.74 -15.68
CA THR A 17 25.10 3.36 -17.01
C THR A 17 24.21 4.46 -17.54
N ALA A 18 24.72 5.24 -18.49
CA ALA A 18 23.97 6.23 -19.25
C ALA A 18 23.17 5.51 -20.35
N CYS A 19 21.85 5.51 -20.30
CA CYS A 19 20.99 5.13 -21.40
C CYS A 19 20.68 6.37 -22.25
N ALA A 20 21.29 6.45 -23.45
CA ALA A 20 20.93 7.39 -24.50
C ALA A 20 19.68 6.90 -25.21
N ALA A 21 18.60 7.69 -25.21
CA ALA A 21 17.41 7.43 -26.00
C ALA A 21 17.62 7.90 -27.46
N PRO A 22 17.21 7.14 -28.47
CA PRO A 22 17.24 7.59 -29.86
C PRO A 22 16.06 8.55 -30.10
N MET A 23 16.36 9.72 -30.65
CA MET A 23 15.37 10.63 -31.22
C MET A 23 14.82 10.04 -32.51
N HIS A 24 13.52 9.75 -32.55
CA HIS A 24 12.82 9.48 -33.78
C HIS A 24 12.51 10.80 -34.49
N ALA A 25 13.04 10.94 -35.68
CA ALA A 25 12.66 11.97 -36.65
C ALA A 25 11.25 11.67 -37.16
N ASP A 26 10.40 12.68 -37.07
CA ASP A 26 9.02 12.71 -37.57
C ASP A 26 9.09 12.97 -39.10
N ASP A 27 8.94 11.93 -39.91
CA ASP A 27 8.77 12.06 -41.35
C ASP A 27 7.31 12.34 -41.63
N GLY A 28 7.03 13.57 -42.07
CA GLY A 28 5.73 14.04 -42.48
C GLY A 28 5.15 13.23 -43.64
N ASP A 29 4.06 12.54 -43.43
CA ASP A 29 3.24 11.91 -44.46
C ASP A 29 2.20 12.92 -45.01
N HIS A 30 2.52 13.49 -46.19
CA HIS A 30 1.66 14.36 -47.00
C HIS A 30 0.65 13.58 -47.81
N ASN A 31 -0.19 12.75 -47.22
CA ASN A 31 -1.27 12.13 -47.97
C ASN A 31 -2.63 12.27 -47.25
N ARG A 32 -3.10 13.53 -47.18
CA ARG A 32 -4.43 13.83 -46.66
C ARG A 32 -5.42 13.90 -47.82
N PRO A 33 -6.37 12.96 -47.96
CA PRO A 33 -7.43 13.07 -48.94
C PRO A 33 -8.39 14.22 -48.59
N PRO A 34 -9.03 14.86 -49.59
CA PRO A 34 -9.90 16.02 -49.38
C PRO A 34 -11.18 15.64 -48.62
N PRO A 35 -11.81 16.59 -47.90
CA PRO A 35 -13.00 16.32 -47.11
C PRO A 35 -14.20 16.06 -48.01
N HIS A 36 -14.69 14.83 -48.01
CA HIS A 36 -15.93 14.47 -48.70
C HIS A 36 -17.13 14.70 -47.76
N ARG A 37 -17.93 15.64 -48.12
CA ARG A 37 -19.39 15.83 -48.09
C ARG A 37 -20.20 14.65 -47.49
N TYR A 38 -20.08 14.36 -46.19
CA TYR A 38 -20.94 13.43 -45.48
C TYR A 38 -21.47 14.03 -44.16
N GLU A 39 -21.56 15.36 -44.08
CA GLU A 39 -21.96 16.02 -42.82
C GLU A 39 -23.47 16.23 -42.66
N GLU A 40 -24.28 15.94 -43.68
CA GLU A 40 -25.72 16.25 -43.59
C GLU A 40 -26.61 15.09 -43.14
N GLN A 41 -26.11 13.84 -43.17
CA GLN A 41 -26.93 12.69 -42.75
C GLN A 41 -26.71 12.21 -41.30
N ARG A 42 -25.84 12.87 -40.52
CA ARG A 42 -25.57 12.46 -39.14
C ARG A 42 -26.29 13.24 -38.07
N ARG A 43 -27.15 14.19 -38.45
CA ARG A 43 -27.84 15.02 -37.45
C ARG A 43 -29.11 14.39 -36.91
N ASP A 44 -29.74 13.52 -37.68
CA ASP A 44 -31.03 12.94 -37.29
C ASP A 44 -30.85 11.67 -36.40
N ASP A 45 -29.71 10.97 -36.53
CA ASP A 45 -29.43 9.76 -35.74
C ASP A 45 -28.83 10.04 -34.34
N MET A 46 -28.52 11.30 -34.02
CA MET A 46 -27.92 11.66 -32.72
C MET A 46 -28.92 12.10 -31.66
N GLN A 47 -30.18 12.34 -32.02
CA GLN A 47 -31.18 12.77 -31.06
C GLN A 47 -31.83 11.60 -30.32
N ASP A 48 -31.93 10.44 -30.96
CA ASP A 48 -32.58 9.26 -30.37
C ASP A 48 -31.69 8.44 -29.42
N ARG A 49 -30.37 8.76 -29.34
CA ARG A 49 -29.43 8.07 -28.47
C ARG A 49 -29.11 8.78 -27.16
N ARG A 50 -29.77 9.89 -26.86
CA ARG A 50 -29.51 10.65 -25.62
C ARG A 50 -30.32 10.19 -24.43
N ASP A 51 -31.43 9.53 -24.65
CA ASP A 51 -32.32 9.15 -23.56
C ASP A 51 -31.97 7.83 -22.88
N ASP A 52 -31.15 6.97 -23.53
CA ASP A 52 -30.75 5.68 -22.95
C ASP A 52 -29.48 5.73 -22.09
N ARG A 53 -28.76 6.87 -21.98
CA ARG A 53 -27.51 6.96 -21.21
C ARG A 53 -27.68 7.45 -19.78
N ASP A 54 -28.83 7.93 -19.42
CA ASP A 54 -29.06 8.48 -18.06
C ASP A 54 -29.47 7.40 -17.04
N HIS A 55 -29.82 6.20 -17.48
CA HIS A 55 -30.22 5.14 -16.56
C HIS A 55 -29.10 4.21 -16.08
N GLN A 56 -27.83 4.41 -16.53
CA GLN A 56 -26.70 3.57 -16.09
C GLN A 56 -25.65 4.31 -15.25
N ARG A 57 -25.85 5.56 -14.90
CA ARG A 57 -25.10 6.19 -13.81
C ARG A 57 -25.73 5.81 -12.46
N ARG A 58 -25.82 4.52 -12.16
CA ARG A 58 -25.83 4.14 -10.75
C ARG A 58 -24.55 4.73 -10.16
N PRO A 59 -24.65 5.57 -9.11
CA PRO A 59 -23.47 5.98 -8.40
C PRO A 59 -22.73 4.70 -8.09
N ARG A 60 -21.52 4.58 -8.63
CA ARG A 60 -20.56 3.59 -8.17
C ARG A 60 -20.41 3.94 -6.69
N HIS A 61 -21.27 3.34 -5.85
CA HIS A 61 -21.03 3.31 -4.43
C HIS A 61 -19.59 2.83 -4.35
N GLU A 62 -18.69 3.78 -4.10
CA GLU A 62 -17.38 3.46 -3.63
C GLU A 62 -17.66 2.42 -2.56
N ARG A 63 -17.40 1.16 -2.89
CA ARG A 63 -17.24 0.15 -1.89
C ARG A 63 -16.07 0.68 -1.08
N HIS A 64 -16.38 1.51 -0.10
CA HIS A 64 -15.57 1.61 1.09
C HIS A 64 -15.50 0.16 1.54
N GLY A 65 -14.44 -0.52 1.05
CA GLY A 65 -14.25 -1.92 1.28
C GLY A 65 -14.50 -2.05 2.77
N ARG A 66 -15.44 -2.90 3.16
CA ARG A 66 -15.55 -3.33 4.55
C ARG A 66 -14.15 -3.79 4.86
N GLN A 67 -13.39 -2.92 5.49
CA GLN A 67 -12.02 -3.16 5.88
C GLN A 67 -12.12 -4.30 6.87
N GLY A 68 -11.91 -5.51 6.33
CA GLY A 68 -12.08 -6.73 7.08
C GLY A 68 -11.15 -6.69 8.28
N ILE A 69 -11.59 -7.24 9.39
CA ILE A 69 -10.70 -7.50 10.52
C ILE A 69 -9.91 -8.75 10.15
N GLU A 70 -8.60 -8.61 10.03
CA GLU A 70 -7.67 -9.72 9.87
C GLU A 70 -7.25 -10.22 11.25
N ARG A 71 -7.18 -11.53 11.43
CA ARG A 71 -6.77 -12.16 12.69
C ARG A 71 -5.45 -12.88 12.50
N PHE A 72 -4.57 -12.70 13.46
CA PHE A 72 -3.25 -13.32 13.50
C PHE A 72 -3.07 -14.11 14.79
N SER A 73 -2.42 -15.25 14.68
CA SER A 73 -1.98 -16.09 15.78
C SER A 73 -0.48 -15.94 15.94
N CYS A 74 -0.01 -15.63 17.12
CA CYS A 74 1.41 -15.43 17.39
C CYS A 74 2.02 -16.66 18.09
N GLU A 75 3.33 -16.88 17.93
CA GLU A 75 4.07 -18.00 18.49
C GLU A 75 4.02 -18.03 20.03
N ASN A 76 3.96 -16.87 20.67
CA ASN A 76 3.84 -16.73 22.11
C ASN A 76 2.39 -16.93 22.64
N GLY A 77 1.47 -17.42 21.79
CA GLY A 77 0.06 -17.69 22.13
C GLY A 77 -0.87 -16.49 22.04
N LEU A 78 -0.39 -15.30 21.75
CA LEU A 78 -1.23 -14.11 21.56
C LEU A 78 -2.08 -14.22 20.29
N SER A 79 -3.27 -13.61 20.33
CA SER A 79 -4.14 -13.42 19.16
C SER A 79 -4.35 -11.94 18.91
N VAL A 80 -3.95 -11.46 17.73
CA VAL A 80 -4.01 -10.05 17.36
C VAL A 80 -5.03 -9.86 16.25
N SER A 81 -5.96 -8.93 16.44
CA SER A 81 -6.87 -8.48 15.39
C SER A 81 -6.38 -7.16 14.82
N VAL A 82 -6.29 -7.09 13.49
CA VAL A 82 -5.80 -5.93 12.75
C VAL A 82 -6.91 -5.41 11.85
N ARG A 83 -7.18 -4.11 11.91
CA ARG A 83 -8.12 -3.42 11.02
C ARG A 83 -7.42 -2.24 10.36
N GLN A 84 -7.59 -2.11 9.05
CA GLN A 84 -7.16 -0.92 8.33
C GLN A 84 -8.07 0.26 8.68
N GLU A 85 -7.51 1.38 9.15
CA GLU A 85 -8.22 2.60 9.54
C GLU A 85 -7.98 3.73 8.51
N GLY A 86 -8.23 3.44 7.22
CA GLY A 86 -7.94 4.36 6.12
C GLY A 86 -6.50 4.26 5.61
N THR A 87 -6.02 5.29 4.92
CA THR A 87 -4.69 5.29 4.31
C THR A 87 -3.61 5.45 5.39
N GLY A 88 -2.67 4.51 5.45
CA GLY A 88 -1.49 4.62 6.30
C GLY A 88 -1.74 4.44 7.81
N ARG A 89 -2.89 3.92 8.24
CA ARG A 89 -3.16 3.64 9.66
C ARG A 89 -3.82 2.29 9.84
N VAL A 90 -3.41 1.57 10.87
CA VAL A 90 -4.03 0.32 11.31
C VAL A 90 -4.40 0.40 12.78
N SER A 91 -5.49 -0.26 13.13
CA SER A 91 -5.87 -0.49 14.52
C SER A 91 -5.52 -1.91 14.88
N LEU A 92 -4.69 -2.10 15.88
CA LEU A 92 -4.41 -3.38 16.51
C LEU A 92 -5.27 -3.56 17.75
N GLN A 93 -5.77 -4.76 17.92
CA GLN A 93 -6.48 -5.17 19.14
C GLN A 93 -5.89 -6.48 19.64
N LEU A 94 -5.49 -6.45 20.93
CA LEU A 94 -5.04 -7.59 21.71
C LEU A 94 -5.92 -7.65 22.95
N ASP A 95 -6.75 -8.68 23.05
CA ASP A 95 -7.76 -8.81 24.11
C ASP A 95 -8.65 -7.55 24.22
N ASP A 96 -8.65 -6.89 25.36
CA ASP A 96 -9.36 -5.64 25.65
C ASP A 96 -8.58 -4.37 25.26
N LYS A 97 -7.31 -4.51 24.88
CA LYS A 97 -6.42 -3.39 24.55
C LYS A 97 -6.44 -3.08 23.06
N ARG A 98 -6.43 -1.81 22.75
CA ARG A 98 -6.41 -1.31 21.38
C ARG A 98 -5.38 -0.20 21.21
N ALA A 99 -4.69 -0.23 20.07
CA ALA A 99 -3.78 0.83 19.66
C ALA A 99 -3.97 1.15 18.18
N VAL A 100 -3.80 2.41 17.81
CA VAL A 100 -3.73 2.85 16.41
C VAL A 100 -2.27 3.11 16.09
N LEU A 101 -1.79 2.48 15.01
CA LEU A 101 -0.44 2.61 14.51
C LEU A 101 -0.48 3.32 13.16
N THR A 102 0.56 4.11 12.90
CA THR A 102 0.74 4.85 11.65
C THR A 102 1.83 4.20 10.82
N SER A 103 1.65 4.21 9.50
CA SER A 103 2.62 3.69 8.53
C SER A 103 3.98 4.33 8.72
N ALA A 104 5.01 3.50 8.66
CA ALA A 104 6.42 3.88 8.75
C ALA A 104 7.20 3.30 7.57
N VAL A 105 8.38 3.87 7.30
CA VAL A 105 9.25 3.38 6.23
C VAL A 105 9.72 1.96 6.53
N ALA A 106 9.62 1.08 5.52
CA ALA A 106 10.11 -0.29 5.57
C ALA A 106 10.86 -0.62 4.28
N ALA A 107 11.87 -1.47 4.38
CA ALA A 107 12.59 -1.97 3.19
C ALA A 107 11.73 -2.96 2.38
N SER A 108 10.82 -3.69 3.04
CA SER A 108 9.87 -4.61 2.41
C SER A 108 8.64 -4.77 3.30
N GLY A 109 7.49 -5.10 2.69
CA GLY A 109 6.23 -5.28 3.42
C GLY A 109 5.65 -3.95 3.91
N GLU A 110 4.79 -4.03 4.93
CA GLU A 110 4.10 -2.90 5.54
C GLU A 110 4.51 -2.79 7.01
N ARG A 111 4.99 -1.63 7.40
CA ARG A 111 5.40 -1.34 8.78
C ARG A 111 4.55 -0.23 9.35
N TYR A 112 4.07 -0.44 10.58
CA TYR A 112 3.27 0.52 11.32
C TYR A 112 3.83 0.68 12.72
N THR A 113 3.89 1.89 13.23
CA THR A 113 4.44 2.19 14.55
C THR A 113 3.53 3.12 15.34
N SER A 114 3.62 3.05 16.66
CA SER A 114 2.97 3.98 17.57
C SER A 114 3.82 4.20 18.81
N ASN A 115 3.95 5.44 19.25
CA ASN A 115 4.67 5.76 20.49
C ASN A 115 3.89 5.37 21.74
N ARG A 116 2.55 5.24 21.66
CA ARG A 116 1.69 4.91 22.81
C ARG A 116 1.38 3.42 22.92
N GLY A 117 1.36 2.67 21.78
CA GLY A 117 1.09 1.24 21.76
C GLY A 117 -0.16 0.80 22.53
N LEU A 118 -0.18 -0.47 22.93
CA LEU A 118 -1.31 -1.09 23.64
C LEU A 118 -1.31 -0.77 25.15
N PHE A 119 -0.15 -0.56 25.74
CA PHE A 119 0.03 -0.37 27.18
C PHE A 119 0.65 0.99 27.54
N GLY A 120 0.42 2.00 26.70
CA GLY A 120 0.95 3.36 26.92
C GLY A 120 2.40 3.56 26.46
N SER A 121 3.06 2.52 25.98
CA SER A 121 4.43 2.53 25.46
C SER A 121 4.45 2.00 24.02
N GLY A 122 5.50 2.28 23.26
CA GLY A 122 5.61 2.01 21.83
C GLY A 122 5.17 0.62 21.40
N ALA A 123 4.62 0.55 20.18
CA ALA A 123 4.33 -0.71 19.48
C ALA A 123 4.72 -0.60 18.02
N GLU A 124 5.10 -1.74 17.45
CA GLU A 124 5.43 -1.91 16.04
C GLU A 124 4.75 -3.15 15.49
N TRP A 125 4.18 -3.01 14.31
CA TRP A 125 3.60 -4.09 13.53
C TRP A 125 4.25 -4.08 12.14
N HIS A 126 4.98 -5.12 11.81
CA HIS A 126 5.63 -5.28 10.51
C HIS A 126 5.08 -6.51 9.82
N ARG A 127 4.38 -6.34 8.71
CA ARG A 127 3.71 -7.39 7.96
C ARG A 127 4.30 -7.58 6.57
N LYS A 128 4.41 -8.86 6.16
CA LYS A 128 4.74 -9.25 4.79
C LYS A 128 3.85 -10.43 4.39
N GLY A 129 2.85 -10.16 3.56
CA GLY A 129 1.86 -11.17 3.17
C GLY A 129 1.03 -11.66 4.36
N ASN A 130 1.11 -12.96 4.65
CA ASN A 130 0.40 -13.61 5.75
C ASN A 130 1.17 -13.66 7.06
N GLU A 131 2.41 -13.21 7.07
CA GLU A 131 3.30 -13.20 8.22
C GLU A 131 3.44 -11.79 8.76
N ALA A 132 3.60 -11.66 10.07
CA ALA A 132 3.88 -10.40 10.73
C ALA A 132 4.80 -10.60 11.94
N VAL A 133 5.59 -9.58 12.24
CA VAL A 133 6.31 -9.45 13.51
C VAL A 133 5.61 -8.38 14.32
N PHE A 134 5.25 -8.72 15.54
CA PHE A 134 4.63 -7.81 16.48
C PHE A 134 5.55 -7.54 17.65
N SER A 135 5.89 -6.27 17.85
CA SER A 135 6.80 -5.79 18.88
C SER A 135 6.12 -4.72 19.71
N PHE A 136 6.13 -4.85 21.04
CA PHE A 136 5.50 -3.90 21.96
C PHE A 136 6.14 -3.98 23.35
N LYS A 137 5.85 -2.99 24.20
CA LYS A 137 6.18 -3.08 25.62
C LYS A 137 4.96 -3.56 26.40
N ASP A 138 5.19 -4.52 27.29
CA ASP A 138 4.17 -5.04 28.18
C ASP A 138 3.83 -4.02 29.31
N PRO A 139 2.84 -4.28 30.17
CA PRO A 139 2.50 -3.39 31.28
C PRO A 139 3.63 -3.18 32.31
N TYR A 140 4.62 -4.07 32.31
CA TYR A 140 5.78 -4.00 33.22
C TYR A 140 6.98 -3.29 32.57
N GLY A 141 6.85 -2.87 31.30
CA GLY A 141 7.90 -2.18 30.55
C GLY A 141 8.87 -3.09 29.80
N ASN A 142 8.67 -4.41 29.81
CA ASN A 142 9.51 -5.35 29.08
C ASN A 142 9.21 -5.30 27.59
N GLN A 143 10.24 -5.39 26.78
CA GLN A 143 10.09 -5.53 25.32
C GLN A 143 9.65 -6.96 24.98
N VAL A 144 8.53 -7.07 24.29
CA VAL A 144 8.00 -8.32 23.73
C VAL A 144 8.09 -8.25 22.22
N GLU A 145 8.62 -9.29 21.60
CA GLU A 145 8.62 -9.47 20.15
C GLU A 145 8.18 -10.90 19.83
N THR A 146 7.30 -11.05 18.86
CA THR A 146 6.74 -12.35 18.48
C THR A 146 6.38 -12.38 17.00
N SER A 147 6.58 -13.56 16.38
CA SER A 147 6.11 -13.82 15.02
C SER A 147 4.65 -14.24 15.04
N CYS A 148 3.88 -13.76 14.07
CA CYS A 148 2.46 -14.00 13.97
C CYS A 148 2.09 -14.45 12.54
N GLN A 149 1.11 -15.34 12.43
CA GLN A 149 0.58 -15.83 11.16
C GLN A 149 -0.91 -15.52 11.04
N ARG A 150 -1.33 -15.09 9.85
CA ARG A 150 -2.74 -14.83 9.54
C ARG A 150 -3.53 -16.15 9.54
N ARG A 151 -4.68 -16.15 10.20
CA ARG A 151 -5.65 -17.25 10.23
C ARG A 151 -6.65 -17.17 9.09
#